data_54b00e7c21de1608782ff80e27bdf49d
#
_entry.id   54b00e7c21de1608782ff80e27bdf49d
#
_cell.length_a   1.000
_cell.length_b   1.000
_cell.length_c   1.000
_cell.angle_alpha   90.00
_cell.angle_beta   90.00
_cell.angle_gamma   90.00
#
_symmetry.space_group_name_H-M   'P 1'
#
loop_
_entity.id
_entity.type
_entity.pdbx_description
1 polymer ?
#
loop_
_entity_poly.entity_id
_entity_poly.type
_entity_poly.pdbx_seq_one_letter_code
_entity_poly.pdbx_strand_id
1 'polypeptide(L)'
;MTKDLYLQQLINEETNKLNDTICLIASEGLPNQDILDIEGSVLSVHYSEGFPGHRHYAGCEVVDKVEQYCIDKACELFKVKHACVQPFSGSHANTIVYHAFCKPGDRTLSGNLSQLAHLTHGSKFTYSGRFYENHNYELVDELIDYDEIKKKLYEVKPRLLIMGYSAYSRRIDFEKVRQIVDEYNQEIEDIKRFNVLSSEEEKDLAQKCILWTDMAHFSLFVAAHLWKDKYDPTIWSDVVTTTTHKGLLGPRSAIILWNNDEYTKKINSACFPGNAGGSNQAMTAAKAQCFINCLKPEFKEYAEQVYLNMQAIITGIKNIDIECKIRFVSGGSENHMILLDMKGLGLTGKEAESLLESYKIVCNKNMISGDLKPADCTGIRIGTPAITTRGFDEQMSFELGRIIARILLRGKQVEQNDVVDFESESIRSTVKKMLDKVGPFYKAKKVEKLLQDNNPNTPDDLA
;
A
#
# COMPACT_ATOMS: atom_id res chain seq x y z
N MET A 1 -24.83 -3.69 -27.96
CA MET A 1 -24.03 -2.44 -27.84
C MET A 1 -22.61 -2.75 -28.23
N THR A 2 -22.08 -2.11 -29.28
CA THR A 2 -20.70 -2.28 -29.74
C THR A 2 -19.73 -1.63 -28.72
N LYS A 3 -18.62 -2.31 -28.41
CA LYS A 3 -17.54 -1.69 -27.64
C LYS A 3 -17.02 -0.45 -28.37
N ASP A 4 -16.82 0.64 -27.63
CA ASP A 4 -16.17 1.83 -28.16
C ASP A 4 -14.72 1.51 -28.52
N LEU A 5 -14.37 1.72 -29.79
CA LEU A 5 -13.03 1.38 -30.33
C LEU A 5 -11.95 2.29 -29.75
N TYR A 6 -12.27 3.55 -29.48
CA TYR A 6 -11.31 4.48 -28.90
C TYR A 6 -10.95 4.09 -27.46
N LEU A 7 -11.96 3.73 -26.65
CA LEU A 7 -11.71 3.24 -25.30
C LEU A 7 -10.87 1.95 -25.30
N GLN A 8 -11.13 1.03 -26.24
CA GLN A 8 -10.31 -0.18 -26.38
C GLN A 8 -8.87 0.14 -26.82
N GLN A 9 -8.69 1.15 -27.67
CA GLN A 9 -7.35 1.64 -28.04
C GLN A 9 -6.60 2.16 -26.83
N LEU A 10 -7.21 3.00 -26.00
CA LEU A 10 -6.60 3.52 -24.76
C LEU A 10 -6.21 2.40 -23.77
N ILE A 11 -7.07 1.37 -23.65
CA ILE A 11 -6.75 0.20 -22.81
C ILE A 11 -5.53 -0.55 -23.37
N ASN A 12 -5.43 -0.69 -24.69
CA ASN A 12 -4.28 -1.34 -25.33
C ASN A 12 -3.01 -0.50 -25.18
N GLU A 13 -3.10 0.83 -25.29
CA GLU A 13 -1.97 1.74 -25.07
C GLU A 13 -1.43 1.61 -23.66
N GLU A 14 -2.31 1.61 -22.65
CA GLU A 14 -1.89 1.40 -21.26
C GLU A 14 -1.30 0.01 -21.02
N THR A 15 -1.91 -1.03 -21.62
CA THR A 15 -1.38 -2.41 -21.59
C THR A 15 0.05 -2.48 -22.13
N ASN A 16 0.28 -1.84 -23.29
CA ASN A 16 1.62 -1.80 -23.91
C ASN A 16 2.59 -1.00 -23.05
N LYS A 17 2.17 0.15 -22.50
CA LYS A 17 2.99 0.96 -21.60
C LYS A 17 3.44 0.17 -20.37
N LEU A 18 2.53 -0.55 -19.71
CA LEU A 18 2.85 -1.41 -18.56
C LEU A 18 3.85 -2.52 -18.94
N ASN A 19 3.75 -3.10 -20.13
CA ASN A 19 4.69 -4.12 -20.60
C ASN A 19 6.06 -3.52 -20.97
N ASP A 20 6.09 -2.32 -21.52
CA ASP A 20 7.27 -1.65 -22.07
C ASP A 20 8.05 -0.80 -21.05
N THR A 21 7.64 -0.83 -19.79
CA THR A 21 8.32 -0.08 -18.70
C THR A 21 8.72 -1.00 -17.54
N ILE A 22 9.81 -0.65 -16.87
CA ILE A 22 10.21 -1.24 -15.60
C ILE A 22 9.55 -0.43 -14.48
N CYS A 23 8.47 -0.97 -13.90
CA CYS A 23 7.74 -0.30 -12.82
C CYS A 23 8.41 -0.55 -11.47
N LEU A 24 8.92 0.52 -10.86
CA LEU A 24 9.46 0.55 -9.49
C LEU A 24 8.58 1.36 -8.53
N ILE A 25 7.32 1.59 -8.86
CA ILE A 25 6.35 2.22 -7.96
C ILE A 25 6.06 1.25 -6.80
N ALA A 26 6.50 1.58 -5.60
CA ALA A 26 6.41 0.69 -4.42
C ALA A 26 4.97 0.32 -4.01
N SER A 27 3.99 1.08 -4.46
CA SER A 27 2.55 0.86 -4.20
C SER A 27 1.81 0.14 -5.32
N GLU A 28 2.51 -0.34 -6.35
CA GLU A 28 1.91 -1.07 -7.48
C GLU A 28 2.28 -2.54 -7.42
N GLY A 29 1.22 -3.37 -7.34
CA GLY A 29 1.27 -4.80 -7.60
C GLY A 29 0.54 -5.08 -8.91
N LEU A 30 0.95 -6.12 -9.63
CA LEU A 30 0.34 -6.53 -10.89
C LEU A 30 -0.59 -7.72 -10.62
N PRO A 31 -1.92 -7.53 -10.52
CA PRO A 31 -2.86 -8.63 -10.37
C PRO A 31 -2.83 -9.55 -11.60
N ASN A 32 -3.03 -10.84 -11.39
CA ASN A 32 -3.15 -11.79 -12.50
C ASN A 32 -4.49 -11.64 -13.24
N GLN A 33 -4.61 -12.30 -14.39
CA GLN A 33 -5.79 -12.21 -15.25
C GLN A 33 -7.07 -12.68 -14.53
N ASP A 34 -7.00 -13.71 -13.66
CA ASP A 34 -8.17 -14.23 -12.95
C ASP A 34 -8.81 -13.16 -12.06
N ILE A 35 -8.00 -12.32 -11.40
CA ILE A 35 -8.48 -11.20 -10.59
C ILE A 35 -9.19 -10.17 -11.47
N LEU A 36 -8.58 -9.79 -12.59
CA LEU A 36 -9.18 -8.82 -13.54
C LEU A 36 -10.50 -9.33 -14.15
N ASP A 37 -10.59 -10.62 -14.45
CA ASP A 37 -11.82 -11.24 -14.96
C ASP A 37 -12.94 -11.27 -13.92
N ILE A 38 -12.60 -11.52 -12.65
CA ILE A 38 -13.57 -11.49 -11.55
C ILE A 38 -14.07 -10.05 -11.30
N GLU A 39 -13.20 -9.03 -11.37
CA GLU A 39 -13.59 -7.62 -11.24
C GLU A 39 -14.66 -7.22 -12.27
N GLY A 40 -14.61 -7.78 -13.48
CA GLY A 40 -15.57 -7.56 -14.55
C GLY A 40 -16.79 -8.47 -14.53
N SER A 41 -17.02 -9.27 -13.48
CA SER A 41 -18.09 -10.25 -13.40
C SER A 41 -19.47 -9.65 -13.10
N VAL A 42 -20.52 -10.46 -13.30
CA VAL A 42 -21.92 -10.09 -12.99
C VAL A 42 -22.17 -9.78 -11.51
N LEU A 43 -21.27 -10.14 -10.61
CA LEU A 43 -21.36 -9.80 -9.20
C LEU A 43 -21.32 -8.28 -8.95
N SER A 44 -20.91 -7.46 -9.92
CA SER A 44 -20.95 -6.00 -9.85
C SER A 44 -22.38 -5.41 -9.93
N VAL A 45 -23.39 -6.19 -10.29
CA VAL A 45 -24.73 -5.70 -10.58
C VAL A 45 -25.60 -5.58 -9.31
N HIS A 46 -25.42 -6.47 -8.32
CA HIS A 46 -26.31 -6.56 -7.16
C HIS A 46 -26.08 -5.48 -6.10
N TYR A 47 -27.18 -4.92 -5.63
CA TYR A 47 -27.22 -4.22 -4.35
C TYR A 47 -27.20 -5.21 -3.19
N SER A 48 -26.31 -4.97 -2.19
CA SER A 48 -26.12 -5.87 -1.05
C SER A 48 -25.80 -5.09 0.24
N GLU A 49 -26.57 -4.03 0.52
CA GLU A 49 -26.44 -3.24 1.75
C GLU A 49 -26.63 -4.10 2.99
N GLY A 50 -25.82 -3.87 4.01
CA GLY A 50 -25.75 -4.70 5.21
C GLY A 50 -24.62 -5.74 5.14
N PHE A 51 -24.76 -6.81 5.90
CA PHE A 51 -23.76 -7.87 6.05
C PHE A 51 -24.37 -9.24 5.73
N PRO A 52 -23.57 -10.31 5.52
CA PRO A 52 -24.10 -11.65 5.29
C PRO A 52 -25.14 -12.06 6.33
N GLY A 53 -26.30 -12.55 5.88
CA GLY A 53 -27.44 -12.90 6.71
C GLY A 53 -28.28 -11.73 7.26
N HIS A 54 -27.84 -10.49 7.06
CA HIS A 54 -28.46 -9.25 7.55
C HIS A 54 -28.51 -8.19 6.46
N ARG A 55 -29.02 -8.52 5.27
CA ARG A 55 -29.15 -7.61 4.14
C ARG A 55 -30.46 -6.81 4.16
N HIS A 56 -30.40 -5.62 3.60
CA HIS A 56 -31.57 -4.78 3.37
C HIS A 56 -32.30 -5.13 2.06
N TYR A 57 -31.73 -5.97 1.21
CA TYR A 57 -32.27 -6.40 -0.07
C TYR A 57 -32.50 -7.92 -0.10
N ALA A 58 -33.56 -8.36 -0.79
CA ALA A 58 -33.78 -9.77 -1.12
C ALA A 58 -32.85 -10.22 -2.26
N GLY A 59 -32.67 -11.53 -2.43
CA GLY A 59 -31.90 -12.11 -3.52
C GLY A 59 -30.37 -12.05 -3.28
N CYS A 60 -29.94 -11.94 -2.03
CA CYS A 60 -28.52 -11.79 -1.66
C CYS A 60 -27.83 -13.12 -1.28
N GLU A 61 -28.48 -14.28 -1.49
CA GLU A 61 -28.01 -15.58 -0.99
C GLU A 61 -26.62 -15.96 -1.59
N VAL A 62 -26.37 -15.58 -2.84
CA VAL A 62 -25.09 -15.85 -3.50
C VAL A 62 -24.03 -14.86 -3.04
N VAL A 63 -24.36 -13.57 -2.99
CA VAL A 63 -23.40 -12.53 -2.54
C VAL A 63 -23.06 -12.69 -1.06
N ASP A 64 -23.97 -13.21 -0.22
CA ASP A 64 -23.66 -13.58 1.16
C ASP A 64 -22.59 -14.65 1.24
N LYS A 65 -22.67 -15.68 0.39
CA LYS A 65 -21.65 -16.73 0.31
C LYS A 65 -20.30 -16.16 -0.18
N VAL A 66 -20.32 -15.26 -1.17
CA VAL A 66 -19.11 -14.61 -1.69
C VAL A 66 -18.45 -13.77 -0.60
N GLU A 67 -19.23 -12.93 0.10
CA GLU A 67 -18.67 -12.07 1.14
C GLU A 67 -18.17 -12.85 2.34
N GLN A 68 -18.95 -13.87 2.80
CA GLN A 68 -18.50 -14.74 3.89
C GLN A 68 -17.23 -15.49 3.52
N TYR A 69 -17.15 -16.03 2.31
CA TYR A 69 -15.95 -16.71 1.83
C TYR A 69 -14.71 -15.79 1.80
N CYS A 70 -14.91 -14.53 1.40
CA CYS A 70 -13.84 -13.53 1.43
C CYS A 70 -13.40 -13.22 2.88
N ILE A 71 -14.35 -13.10 3.82
CA ILE A 71 -14.06 -12.91 5.25
C ILE A 71 -13.26 -14.11 5.78
N ASP A 72 -13.72 -15.34 5.51
CA ASP A 72 -13.05 -16.56 5.97
C ASP A 72 -11.61 -16.64 5.44
N LYS A 73 -11.39 -16.33 4.16
CA LYS A 73 -10.05 -16.34 3.55
C LYS A 73 -9.15 -15.22 4.08
N ALA A 74 -9.69 -14.06 4.39
CA ALA A 74 -8.94 -12.99 5.06
C ALA A 74 -8.51 -13.41 6.48
N CYS A 75 -9.44 -13.98 7.24
CA CYS A 75 -9.17 -14.47 8.60
C CYS A 75 -8.14 -15.61 8.60
N GLU A 76 -8.23 -16.55 7.66
CA GLU A 76 -7.28 -17.65 7.49
C GLU A 76 -5.87 -17.10 7.16
N LEU A 77 -5.77 -16.19 6.18
CA LEU A 77 -4.50 -15.62 5.72
C LEU A 77 -3.76 -14.85 6.81
N PHE A 78 -4.48 -14.01 7.53
CA PHE A 78 -3.89 -13.12 8.54
C PHE A 78 -3.98 -13.66 9.97
N LYS A 79 -4.57 -14.85 10.16
CA LYS A 79 -4.75 -15.51 11.47
C LYS A 79 -5.45 -14.63 12.49
N VAL A 80 -6.50 -13.95 12.07
CA VAL A 80 -7.34 -13.08 12.90
C VAL A 80 -8.74 -13.64 13.05
N LYS A 81 -9.49 -13.18 14.05
CA LYS A 81 -10.87 -13.65 14.29
C LYS A 81 -11.89 -12.98 13.37
N HIS A 82 -11.65 -11.72 12.99
CA HIS A 82 -12.63 -10.91 12.29
C HIS A 82 -12.02 -10.12 11.15
N ALA A 83 -12.76 -9.96 10.07
CA ALA A 83 -12.42 -9.12 8.94
C ALA A 83 -13.65 -8.38 8.40
N CYS A 84 -13.49 -7.09 8.07
CA CYS A 84 -14.45 -6.37 7.24
C CYS A 84 -13.84 -6.24 5.83
N VAL A 85 -14.52 -6.83 4.85
CA VAL A 85 -14.05 -6.90 3.46
C VAL A 85 -14.77 -5.93 2.53
N GLN A 86 -15.64 -5.07 3.06
CA GLN A 86 -16.44 -4.12 2.28
C GLN A 86 -15.68 -2.85 1.85
N PRO A 87 -14.62 -2.37 2.54
CA PRO A 87 -13.91 -1.18 2.10
C PRO A 87 -13.39 -1.30 0.67
N PHE A 88 -13.56 -0.24 -0.14
CA PHE A 88 -13.15 -0.20 -1.55
C PHE A 88 -11.82 0.50 -1.79
N SER A 89 -11.18 1.05 -0.76
CA SER A 89 -9.83 1.62 -0.81
C SER A 89 -9.21 1.69 0.58
N GLY A 90 -7.88 1.83 0.67
CA GLY A 90 -7.19 2.06 1.94
C GLY A 90 -7.71 3.30 2.67
N SER A 91 -7.92 4.40 1.96
CA SER A 91 -8.50 5.62 2.55
C SER A 91 -9.88 5.40 3.13
N HIS A 92 -10.72 4.58 2.47
CA HIS A 92 -12.05 4.22 2.98
C HIS A 92 -11.95 3.34 4.24
N ALA A 93 -11.09 2.32 4.24
CA ALA A 93 -10.84 1.50 5.43
C ALA A 93 -10.38 2.35 6.62
N ASN A 94 -9.46 3.28 6.37
CA ASN A 94 -8.95 4.20 7.39
C ASN A 94 -10.05 5.14 7.91
N THR A 95 -10.92 5.67 7.05
CA THR A 95 -12.07 6.49 7.46
C THR A 95 -13.04 5.71 8.35
N ILE A 96 -13.30 4.43 8.03
CA ILE A 96 -14.14 3.56 8.84
C ILE A 96 -13.54 3.36 10.24
N VAL A 97 -12.23 3.15 10.36
CA VAL A 97 -11.56 3.01 11.67
C VAL A 97 -11.68 4.29 12.50
N TYR A 98 -11.44 5.45 11.90
CA TYR A 98 -11.68 6.72 12.60
C TYR A 98 -13.11 6.83 13.10
N HIS A 99 -14.09 6.55 12.25
CA HIS A 99 -15.51 6.64 12.61
C HIS A 99 -15.93 5.61 13.67
N ALA A 100 -15.30 4.43 13.69
CA ALA A 100 -15.59 3.38 14.67
C ALA A 100 -15.11 3.75 16.09
N PHE A 101 -14.03 4.51 16.20
CA PHE A 101 -13.34 4.72 17.47
C PHE A 101 -13.24 6.18 17.93
N CYS A 102 -13.48 7.16 17.04
CA CYS A 102 -13.38 8.57 17.33
C CYS A 102 -14.69 9.34 17.08
N LYS A 103 -14.88 10.38 17.84
CA LYS A 103 -15.85 11.45 17.58
C LYS A 103 -15.12 12.65 16.93
N PRO A 104 -15.83 13.51 16.17
CA PRO A 104 -15.24 14.76 15.69
C PRO A 104 -14.60 15.56 16.84
N GLY A 105 -13.37 16.00 16.65
CA GLY A 105 -12.59 16.71 17.67
C GLY A 105 -11.72 15.81 18.56
N ASP A 106 -11.88 14.48 18.54
CA ASP A 106 -11.01 13.60 19.29
C ASP A 106 -9.55 13.71 18.82
N ARG A 107 -8.63 13.59 19.78
CA ARG A 107 -7.19 13.63 19.50
C ARG A 107 -6.69 12.30 18.97
N THR A 108 -5.83 12.38 17.95
CA THR A 108 -5.16 11.24 17.35
C THR A 108 -3.66 11.49 17.28
N LEU A 109 -2.86 10.43 17.31
CA LEU A 109 -1.41 10.50 17.26
C LEU A 109 -0.90 9.61 16.13
N SER A 110 -0.12 10.16 15.21
CA SER A 110 0.41 9.45 14.05
C SER A 110 1.83 9.90 13.70
N GLY A 111 2.51 9.20 12.80
CA GLY A 111 3.74 9.71 12.19
C GLY A 111 3.49 10.99 11.39
N ASN A 112 4.52 11.83 11.24
CA ASN A 112 4.44 13.06 10.48
C ASN A 112 4.41 12.78 8.97
N LEU A 113 3.53 13.48 8.21
CA LEU A 113 3.45 13.37 6.75
C LEU A 113 4.78 13.72 6.06
N SER A 114 5.48 14.77 6.55
CA SER A 114 6.80 15.16 6.03
C SER A 114 7.87 14.11 6.31
N GLN A 115 7.59 13.17 7.19
CA GLN A 115 8.44 12.06 7.58
C GLN A 115 7.79 10.71 7.22
N LEU A 116 7.35 10.57 5.96
CA LEU A 116 6.99 9.28 5.34
C LEU A 116 5.61 8.70 5.71
N ALA A 117 4.79 9.37 6.54
CA ALA A 117 3.45 8.89 6.90
C ALA A 117 2.46 8.96 5.72
N HIS A 118 1.30 8.35 5.87
CA HIS A 118 0.25 8.40 4.86
C HIS A 118 -0.65 9.63 5.05
N LEU A 119 -1.14 10.18 3.93
CA LEU A 119 -2.05 11.35 3.94
C LEU A 119 -3.28 11.17 4.84
N THR A 120 -3.85 9.95 4.90
CA THR A 120 -5.03 9.67 5.71
C THR A 120 -4.74 9.52 7.21
N HIS A 121 -3.49 9.65 7.64
CA HIS A 121 -3.10 9.59 9.05
C HIS A 121 -3.08 10.98 9.72
N GLY A 122 -4.07 11.82 9.40
CA GLY A 122 -4.25 13.12 10.05
C GLY A 122 -3.79 14.33 9.25
N SER A 123 -3.45 14.19 7.96
CA SER A 123 -3.13 15.36 7.14
C SER A 123 -4.31 16.32 7.02
N LYS A 124 -4.06 17.62 7.22
CA LYS A 124 -5.06 18.69 7.09
C LYS A 124 -5.80 18.75 5.74
N PHE A 125 -5.25 18.09 4.73
CA PHE A 125 -5.86 18.03 3.39
C PHE A 125 -6.86 16.89 3.25
N THR A 126 -6.92 15.97 4.21
CA THR A 126 -7.79 14.80 4.17
C THR A 126 -8.90 14.88 5.20
N TYR A 127 -9.85 13.94 5.12
CA TYR A 127 -10.92 13.79 6.08
C TYR A 127 -10.40 13.77 7.53
N SER A 128 -9.36 12.99 7.81
CA SER A 128 -8.86 12.81 9.16
C SER A 128 -8.37 14.11 9.81
N GLY A 129 -7.57 14.91 9.11
CA GLY A 129 -7.09 16.18 9.65
C GLY A 129 -8.10 17.33 9.64
N ARG A 130 -9.31 17.12 9.07
CA ARG A 130 -10.40 18.10 9.11
C ARG A 130 -11.39 17.84 10.25
N PHE A 131 -11.55 16.59 10.68
CA PHE A 131 -12.52 16.18 11.68
C PHE A 131 -11.91 15.87 13.03
N TYR A 132 -10.61 15.53 13.08
CA TYR A 132 -9.92 15.12 14.29
C TYR A 132 -8.71 16.03 14.57
N GLU A 133 -8.37 16.19 15.84
CA GLU A 133 -7.17 16.91 16.28
C GLU A 133 -5.97 15.97 16.18
N ASN A 134 -5.26 16.03 15.05
CA ASN A 134 -4.12 15.15 14.83
C ASN A 134 -2.82 15.76 15.35
N HIS A 135 -2.09 14.98 16.14
CA HIS A 135 -0.73 15.23 16.61
C HIS A 135 0.24 14.25 15.97
N ASN A 136 1.52 14.61 15.96
CA ASN A 136 2.54 13.77 15.37
C ASN A 136 3.64 13.41 16.35
N TYR A 137 4.13 12.18 16.26
CA TYR A 137 5.44 11.81 16.76
C TYR A 137 6.44 11.87 15.60
N GLU A 138 7.69 12.18 15.92
CA GLU A 138 8.73 12.38 14.92
C GLU A 138 9.64 11.15 14.81
N LEU A 139 10.21 10.95 13.63
CA LEU A 139 11.32 10.02 13.46
C LEU A 139 12.61 10.69 13.95
N VAL A 140 13.42 9.96 14.69
CA VAL A 140 14.76 10.39 15.12
C VAL A 140 15.78 9.69 14.22
N ASP A 141 16.64 10.45 13.57
CA ASP A 141 17.60 9.93 12.58
C ASP A 141 16.94 9.03 11.51
N GLU A 142 15.75 9.44 11.06
CA GLU A 142 14.92 8.73 10.07
C GLU A 142 14.40 7.35 10.55
N LEU A 143 14.48 7.05 11.84
CA LEU A 143 14.01 5.82 12.46
C LEU A 143 12.92 6.10 13.49
N ILE A 144 12.05 5.10 13.71
CA ILE A 144 11.04 5.15 14.77
C ILE A 144 11.77 5.14 16.12
N ASP A 145 11.48 6.17 16.92
CA ASP A 145 11.87 6.25 18.32
C ASP A 145 10.68 5.93 19.23
N TYR A 146 10.76 4.83 19.95
CA TYR A 146 9.69 4.36 20.82
C TYR A 146 9.54 5.20 22.09
N ASP A 147 10.60 5.85 22.54
CA ASP A 147 10.57 6.78 23.69
C ASP A 147 9.86 8.08 23.29
N GLU A 148 10.06 8.57 22.08
CA GLU A 148 9.31 9.70 21.53
C GLU A 148 7.82 9.36 21.38
N ILE A 149 7.48 8.15 20.89
CA ILE A 149 6.09 7.68 20.83
C ILE A 149 5.48 7.66 22.25
N LYS A 150 6.17 7.08 23.22
CA LYS A 150 5.71 7.04 24.62
C LYS A 150 5.48 8.44 25.17
N LYS A 151 6.46 9.33 25.04
CA LYS A 151 6.37 10.73 25.47
C LYS A 151 5.16 11.42 24.85
N LYS A 152 4.98 11.31 23.52
CA LYS A 152 3.86 11.94 22.81
C LYS A 152 2.51 11.33 23.19
N LEU A 153 2.43 10.04 23.45
CA LEU A 153 1.22 9.38 23.93
C LEU A 153 0.72 10.00 25.24
N TYR A 154 1.63 10.23 26.19
CA TYR A 154 1.30 10.85 27.49
C TYR A 154 1.00 12.36 27.38
N GLU A 155 1.70 13.08 26.51
CA GLU A 155 1.44 14.51 26.25
C GLU A 155 0.07 14.73 25.59
N VAL A 156 -0.23 13.97 24.55
CA VAL A 156 -1.41 14.16 23.67
C VAL A 156 -2.65 13.50 24.26
N LYS A 157 -2.49 12.35 24.92
CA LYS A 157 -3.60 11.49 25.41
C LYS A 157 -4.61 11.17 24.27
N PRO A 158 -4.16 10.55 23.17
CA PRO A 158 -4.97 10.38 21.97
C PRO A 158 -5.98 9.25 22.13
N ARG A 159 -7.06 9.31 21.36
CA ARG A 159 -8.01 8.20 21.21
C ARG A 159 -7.46 7.09 20.30
N LEU A 160 -6.68 7.46 19.27
CA LEU A 160 -6.01 6.53 18.37
C LEU A 160 -4.51 6.83 18.33
N LEU A 161 -3.70 5.79 18.49
CA LEU A 161 -2.30 5.77 18.06
C LEU A 161 -2.23 5.01 16.73
N ILE A 162 -1.74 5.69 15.69
CA ILE A 162 -1.71 5.17 14.32
C ILE A 162 -0.28 4.84 13.95
N MET A 163 -0.03 3.56 13.67
CA MET A 163 1.24 3.06 13.20
C MET A 163 1.15 2.69 11.72
N GLY A 164 2.26 2.81 11.01
CA GLY A 164 2.34 2.51 9.59
C GLY A 164 2.71 3.73 8.75
N TYR A 165 3.35 3.46 7.61
CA TYR A 165 3.95 4.49 6.77
C TYR A 165 3.81 4.15 5.29
N SER A 166 3.81 5.20 4.46
CA SER A 166 3.81 5.05 3.00
C SER A 166 5.20 4.79 2.43
N ALA A 167 6.25 5.20 3.15
CA ALA A 167 7.59 5.20 2.60
C ALA A 167 8.69 4.81 3.61
N TYR A 168 8.33 4.24 4.74
CA TYR A 168 9.29 3.76 5.75
C TYR A 168 9.85 2.40 5.34
N SER A 169 11.17 2.33 5.18
CA SER A 169 11.85 1.14 4.66
C SER A 169 12.35 0.15 5.72
N ARG A 170 12.08 0.41 7.01
CA ARG A 170 12.48 -0.45 8.13
C ARG A 170 11.31 -1.22 8.72
N ARG A 171 11.62 -2.20 9.58
CA ARG A 171 10.61 -2.92 10.36
C ARG A 171 10.17 -2.11 11.56
N ILE A 172 8.94 -2.34 11.98
CA ILE A 172 8.36 -1.74 13.19
C ILE A 172 8.20 -2.83 14.24
N ASP A 173 8.67 -2.60 15.45
CA ASP A 173 8.49 -3.48 16.58
C ASP A 173 7.14 -3.18 17.25
N PHE A 174 6.09 -3.90 16.81
CA PHE A 174 4.72 -3.70 17.29
C PHE A 174 4.53 -4.16 18.74
N GLU A 175 5.33 -5.11 19.21
CA GLU A 175 5.31 -5.55 20.59
C GLU A 175 5.69 -4.39 21.55
N LYS A 176 6.75 -3.65 21.21
CA LYS A 176 7.13 -2.44 21.97
C LYS A 176 6.03 -1.39 21.95
N VAL A 177 5.42 -1.14 20.80
CA VAL A 177 4.31 -0.17 20.69
C VAL A 177 3.13 -0.63 21.55
N ARG A 178 2.79 -1.94 21.54
CA ARG A 178 1.73 -2.50 22.38
C ARG A 178 2.02 -2.31 23.86
N GLN A 179 3.25 -2.62 24.32
CA GLN A 179 3.66 -2.41 25.69
C GLN A 179 3.46 -0.96 26.15
N ILE A 180 3.87 0.01 25.35
CA ILE A 180 3.69 1.45 25.63
C ILE A 180 2.21 1.79 25.76
N VAL A 181 1.36 1.29 24.87
CA VAL A 181 -0.08 1.57 24.90
C VAL A 181 -0.76 0.87 26.07
N ASP A 182 -0.31 -0.33 26.45
CA ASP A 182 -0.87 -1.05 27.60
C ASP A 182 -0.51 -0.37 28.93
N GLU A 183 0.74 0.08 29.10
CA GLU A 183 1.15 0.89 30.25
C GLU A 183 0.28 2.15 30.38
N TYR A 184 0.12 2.90 29.29
CA TYR A 184 -0.73 4.09 29.27
C TYR A 184 -2.19 3.75 29.62
N ASN A 185 -2.77 2.71 29.00
CA ASN A 185 -4.15 2.31 29.22
C ASN A 185 -4.39 1.82 30.66
N GLN A 186 -3.41 1.17 31.27
CA GLN A 186 -3.48 0.75 32.68
C GLN A 186 -3.54 1.96 33.61
N GLU A 187 -2.69 2.97 33.37
CA GLU A 187 -2.74 4.21 34.15
C GLU A 187 -4.09 4.94 34.05
N ILE A 188 -4.67 4.97 32.83
CA ILE A 188 -6.01 5.53 32.62
C ILE A 188 -7.08 4.75 33.40
N GLU A 189 -6.99 3.44 33.48
CA GLU A 189 -7.90 2.62 34.31
C GLU A 189 -7.73 2.90 35.79
N ASP A 190 -6.51 3.02 36.28
CA ASP A 190 -6.22 3.32 37.68
C ASP A 190 -6.72 4.73 38.07
N ILE A 191 -6.51 5.73 37.19
CA ILE A 191 -7.04 7.09 37.40
C ILE A 191 -8.57 7.07 37.54
N LYS A 192 -9.28 6.31 36.66
CA LYS A 192 -10.74 6.16 36.73
C LYS A 192 -11.18 5.43 38.00
N ARG A 193 -10.50 4.34 38.34
CA ARG A 193 -10.81 3.52 39.54
C ARG A 193 -10.70 4.29 40.82
N PHE A 194 -9.69 5.13 40.95
CA PHE A 194 -9.47 5.94 42.15
C PHE A 194 -10.23 7.27 42.13
N ASN A 195 -11.03 7.55 41.12
CA ASN A 195 -11.86 8.75 40.94
C ASN A 195 -11.08 10.07 41.17
N VAL A 196 -9.85 10.11 40.62
CA VAL A 196 -8.91 11.24 40.77
C VAL A 196 -9.32 12.45 39.90
N LEU A 197 -10.22 12.24 38.92
CA LEU A 197 -10.62 13.25 37.95
C LEU A 197 -11.70 14.17 38.53
N SER A 198 -11.43 15.46 38.53
CA SER A 198 -12.28 16.48 39.18
C SER A 198 -13.25 17.17 38.21
N SER A 199 -12.96 17.15 36.90
CA SER A 199 -13.79 17.79 35.86
C SER A 199 -14.26 16.83 34.80
N GLU A 200 -15.36 17.17 34.08
CA GLU A 200 -15.84 16.41 32.92
C GLU A 200 -14.79 16.43 31.77
N GLU A 201 -14.06 17.54 31.64
CA GLU A 201 -12.97 17.68 30.67
C GLU A 201 -11.83 16.68 30.94
N GLU A 202 -11.42 16.52 32.23
CA GLU A 202 -10.44 15.49 32.59
C GLU A 202 -10.95 14.08 32.35
N LYS A 203 -12.24 13.81 32.58
CA LYS A 203 -12.85 12.50 32.30
C LYS A 203 -12.91 12.20 30.79
N ASP A 204 -13.20 13.21 29.95
CA ASP A 204 -13.19 13.05 28.49
C ASP A 204 -11.76 12.84 27.95
N LEU A 205 -10.76 13.43 28.58
CA LEU A 205 -9.36 13.23 28.22
C LEU A 205 -8.80 11.87 28.69
N ALA A 206 -9.37 11.30 29.74
CA ALA A 206 -8.96 10.01 30.29
C ALA A 206 -9.61 8.84 29.53
N GLN A 207 -9.32 8.72 28.23
CA GLN A 207 -9.82 7.60 27.41
C GLN A 207 -8.68 6.64 27.08
N LYS A 208 -9.02 5.34 27.00
CA LYS A 208 -8.09 4.34 26.50
C LYS A 208 -7.70 4.65 25.05
N CYS A 209 -6.43 4.53 24.78
CA CYS A 209 -5.89 4.62 23.43
C CYS A 209 -6.08 3.28 22.70
N ILE A 210 -6.56 3.33 21.47
CA ILE A 210 -6.65 2.19 20.55
C ILE A 210 -5.41 2.20 19.66
N LEU A 211 -4.68 1.10 19.60
CA LEU A 211 -3.56 0.91 18.70
C LEU A 211 -4.08 0.43 17.34
N TRP A 212 -3.98 1.29 16.34
CA TRP A 212 -4.32 0.95 14.96
C TRP A 212 -3.07 0.94 14.08
N THR A 213 -2.91 -0.12 13.28
CA THR A 213 -1.84 -0.23 12.30
C THR A 213 -2.37 -0.27 10.87
N ASP A 214 -1.89 0.64 10.02
CA ASP A 214 -2.03 0.56 8.57
C ASP A 214 -0.82 -0.17 7.98
N MET A 215 -0.99 -1.45 7.65
CA MET A 215 0.08 -2.30 7.11
C MET A 215 0.11 -2.35 5.58
N ALA A 216 -0.57 -1.43 4.89
CA ALA A 216 -0.78 -1.50 3.43
C ALA A 216 0.51 -1.71 2.63
N HIS A 217 1.63 -1.14 3.05
CA HIS A 217 2.91 -1.29 2.34
C HIS A 217 3.67 -2.58 2.66
N PHE A 218 3.52 -3.16 3.84
CA PHE A 218 4.26 -4.36 4.22
C PHE A 218 3.39 -5.61 4.44
N SER A 219 2.10 -5.53 4.11
CA SER A 219 1.14 -6.62 4.27
C SER A 219 1.54 -7.91 3.55
N LEU A 220 2.32 -7.83 2.45
CA LEU A 220 2.82 -9.02 1.77
C LEU A 220 3.72 -9.87 2.70
N PHE A 221 4.55 -9.26 3.53
CA PHE A 221 5.45 -9.98 4.44
C PHE A 221 4.69 -10.58 5.63
N VAL A 222 3.62 -9.92 6.07
CA VAL A 222 2.71 -10.44 7.11
C VAL A 222 1.91 -11.62 6.54
N ALA A 223 1.28 -11.46 5.36
CA ALA A 223 0.52 -12.50 4.68
C ALA A 223 1.37 -13.73 4.31
N ALA A 224 2.63 -13.53 3.92
CA ALA A 224 3.59 -14.60 3.64
C ALA A 224 4.19 -15.23 4.92
N HIS A 225 3.81 -14.75 6.10
CA HIS A 225 4.37 -15.15 7.39
C HIS A 225 5.89 -15.05 7.48
N LEU A 226 6.47 -14.05 6.79
CA LEU A 226 7.90 -13.71 6.87
C LEU A 226 8.16 -12.73 8.02
N TRP A 227 7.22 -11.82 8.26
CA TRP A 227 7.21 -10.99 9.46
C TRP A 227 6.32 -11.65 10.50
N LYS A 228 6.92 -12.06 11.62
CA LYS A 228 6.30 -12.83 12.70
C LYS A 228 6.58 -12.14 14.02
N ASP A 229 5.96 -12.68 15.05
CA ASP A 229 6.19 -12.28 16.43
C ASP A 229 6.05 -10.76 16.57
N LYS A 230 7.06 -10.08 17.05
CA LYS A 230 7.04 -8.63 17.29
C LYS A 230 6.84 -7.75 16.04
N TYR A 231 7.01 -8.31 14.84
CA TYR A 231 6.85 -7.58 13.56
C TYR A 231 5.48 -7.80 12.90
N ASP A 232 4.62 -8.62 13.49
CA ASP A 232 3.27 -8.88 12.98
C ASP A 232 2.24 -8.01 13.71
N PRO A 233 1.69 -6.97 13.06
CA PRO A 233 0.72 -6.08 13.71
C PRO A 233 -0.61 -6.77 14.04
N THR A 234 -0.94 -7.90 13.39
CA THR A 234 -2.20 -8.62 13.65
C THR A 234 -2.24 -9.25 15.04
N ILE A 235 -1.07 -9.45 15.66
CA ILE A 235 -0.92 -9.95 17.03
C ILE A 235 -1.06 -8.82 18.05
N TRP A 236 -0.52 -7.64 17.74
CA TRP A 236 -0.27 -6.60 18.72
C TRP A 236 -1.20 -5.39 18.63
N SER A 237 -1.82 -5.16 17.46
CA SER A 237 -2.71 -4.01 17.26
C SER A 237 -4.16 -4.36 17.57
N ASP A 238 -4.90 -3.39 18.08
CA ASP A 238 -6.33 -3.50 18.31
C ASP A 238 -7.10 -3.62 16.99
N VAL A 239 -6.67 -2.87 15.98
CA VAL A 239 -7.23 -2.87 14.62
C VAL A 239 -6.10 -2.75 13.61
N VAL A 240 -6.23 -3.47 12.49
CA VAL A 240 -5.29 -3.41 11.38
C VAL A 240 -6.03 -3.11 10.09
N THR A 241 -5.51 -2.19 9.29
CA THR A 241 -6.01 -1.93 7.93
C THR A 241 -4.95 -2.30 6.90
N THR A 242 -5.38 -2.75 5.73
CA THR A 242 -4.49 -2.93 4.59
C THR A 242 -5.21 -2.77 3.27
N THR A 243 -4.47 -2.35 2.25
CA THR A 243 -4.89 -2.43 0.84
C THR A 243 -4.61 -3.82 0.28
N THR A 244 -5.36 -4.20 -0.76
CA THR A 244 -5.18 -5.49 -1.43
C THR A 244 -4.35 -5.40 -2.72
N HIS A 245 -4.21 -4.21 -3.31
CA HIS A 245 -3.63 -3.99 -4.64
C HIS A 245 -2.12 -3.66 -4.66
N LYS A 246 -1.46 -3.63 -3.50
CA LYS A 246 0.00 -3.41 -3.42
C LYS A 246 0.73 -4.75 -3.47
N GLY A 247 1.53 -5.08 -2.48
CA GLY A 247 2.28 -6.33 -2.45
C GLY A 247 1.43 -7.62 -2.41
N LEU A 248 0.14 -7.55 -2.08
CA LEU A 248 -0.77 -8.70 -2.13
C LEU A 248 -1.25 -9.05 -3.55
N LEU A 249 -0.96 -8.21 -4.55
CA LEU A 249 -1.30 -8.45 -5.98
C LEU A 249 -2.80 -8.62 -6.26
N GLY A 250 -3.65 -8.04 -5.42
CA GLY A 250 -5.11 -8.13 -5.52
C GLY A 250 -5.75 -6.92 -6.22
N PRO A 251 -7.09 -6.84 -6.17
CA PRO A 251 -7.85 -5.73 -6.74
C PRO A 251 -7.59 -4.42 -5.96
N ARG A 252 -7.84 -3.27 -6.59
CA ARG A 252 -7.76 -1.97 -5.92
C ARG A 252 -8.86 -1.81 -4.89
N SER A 253 -8.59 -2.31 -3.67
CA SER A 253 -9.53 -2.37 -2.55
C SER A 253 -8.77 -2.37 -1.22
N ALA A 254 -9.48 -2.65 -0.11
CA ALA A 254 -8.91 -2.75 1.24
C ALA A 254 -9.75 -3.64 2.15
N ILE A 255 -9.19 -3.95 3.32
CA ILE A 255 -9.84 -4.68 4.40
C ILE A 255 -9.47 -4.09 5.76
N ILE A 256 -10.28 -4.40 6.78
CA ILE A 256 -10.03 -4.10 8.19
C ILE A 256 -10.04 -5.43 8.95
N LEU A 257 -9.07 -5.62 9.85
CA LEU A 257 -8.84 -6.85 10.60
C LEU A 257 -8.81 -6.55 12.12
N TRP A 258 -9.35 -7.44 12.93
CA TRP A 258 -9.29 -7.30 14.40
C TRP A 258 -9.54 -8.64 15.11
N ASN A 259 -9.19 -8.70 16.41
CA ASN A 259 -9.37 -9.89 17.24
C ASN A 259 -10.36 -9.72 18.40
N ASN A 260 -10.64 -8.47 18.82
CA ASN A 260 -11.55 -8.21 19.93
C ASN A 260 -13.01 -8.19 19.46
N ASP A 261 -13.83 -9.12 19.95
CA ASP A 261 -15.26 -9.26 19.61
C ASP A 261 -16.07 -7.96 19.86
N GLU A 262 -15.69 -7.16 20.87
CA GLU A 262 -16.37 -5.90 21.21
C GLU A 262 -16.26 -4.83 20.10
N TYR A 263 -15.24 -4.92 19.24
CA TYR A 263 -15.04 -3.98 18.13
C TYR A 263 -15.91 -4.28 16.92
N THR A 264 -16.45 -5.51 16.81
CA THR A 264 -17.24 -5.97 15.67
C THR A 264 -18.43 -5.06 15.38
N LYS A 265 -19.24 -4.77 16.40
CA LYS A 265 -20.39 -3.89 16.21
C LYS A 265 -19.97 -2.45 15.81
N LYS A 266 -18.89 -1.93 16.40
CA LYS A 266 -18.40 -0.58 16.11
C LYS A 266 -17.90 -0.46 14.68
N ILE A 267 -17.05 -1.40 14.24
CA ILE A 267 -16.45 -1.40 12.90
C ILE A 267 -17.56 -1.63 11.85
N ASN A 268 -18.45 -2.61 12.07
CA ASN A 268 -19.52 -2.89 11.13
C ASN A 268 -20.48 -1.70 11.00
N SER A 269 -20.90 -1.09 12.11
CA SER A 269 -21.76 0.10 12.08
C SER A 269 -21.08 1.32 11.44
N ALA A 270 -19.78 1.48 11.66
CA ALA A 270 -19.01 2.52 11.00
C ALA A 270 -18.82 2.24 9.50
N CYS A 271 -18.75 0.98 9.08
CA CYS A 271 -18.73 0.60 7.67
C CYS A 271 -20.09 0.85 7.03
N PHE A 272 -21.11 0.12 7.46
CA PHE A 272 -22.48 0.27 6.99
C PHE A 272 -23.44 0.47 8.18
N PRO A 273 -24.28 1.52 8.19
CA PRO A 273 -24.44 2.55 7.13
C PRO A 273 -23.50 3.76 7.27
N GLY A 274 -22.51 3.72 8.17
CA GLY A 274 -21.71 4.89 8.57
C GLY A 274 -20.91 5.54 7.45
N ASN A 275 -20.29 4.75 6.56
CA ASN A 275 -19.41 5.26 5.50
C ASN A 275 -19.69 4.64 4.12
N ALA A 276 -20.52 3.64 4.03
CA ALA A 276 -20.84 2.94 2.78
C ALA A 276 -22.33 2.66 2.64
N GLY A 277 -22.79 2.53 1.39
CA GLY A 277 -24.01 1.84 0.99
C GLY A 277 -23.68 0.40 0.62
N GLY A 278 -24.19 -0.09 -0.52
CA GLY A 278 -23.90 -1.44 -1.00
C GLY A 278 -22.43 -1.60 -1.40
N SER A 279 -21.80 -2.68 -0.95
CA SER A 279 -20.44 -3.04 -1.37
C SER A 279 -20.42 -3.60 -2.79
N ASN A 280 -19.32 -3.40 -3.52
CA ASN A 280 -19.12 -4.03 -4.83
C ASN A 280 -18.72 -5.51 -4.64
N GLN A 281 -19.63 -6.43 -4.94
CA GLN A 281 -19.40 -7.85 -4.71
C GLN A 281 -18.42 -8.49 -5.70
N ALA A 282 -18.23 -7.94 -6.90
CA ALA A 282 -17.17 -8.37 -7.80
C ALA A 282 -15.77 -8.05 -7.20
N MET A 283 -15.61 -6.87 -6.60
CA MET A 283 -14.40 -6.54 -5.87
C MET A 283 -14.21 -7.41 -4.63
N THR A 284 -15.29 -7.80 -3.94
CA THR A 284 -15.21 -8.72 -2.81
C THR A 284 -14.78 -10.11 -3.25
N ALA A 285 -15.30 -10.61 -4.37
CA ALA A 285 -14.88 -11.88 -4.96
C ALA A 285 -13.42 -11.85 -5.43
N ALA A 286 -12.99 -10.75 -6.05
CA ALA A 286 -11.60 -10.56 -6.48
C ALA A 286 -10.63 -10.51 -5.28
N LYS A 287 -11.04 -9.94 -4.14
CA LYS A 287 -10.29 -10.02 -2.87
C LYS A 287 -10.19 -11.45 -2.35
N ALA A 288 -11.27 -12.21 -2.40
CA ALA A 288 -11.24 -13.62 -2.03
C ALA A 288 -10.22 -14.40 -2.87
N GLN A 289 -10.22 -14.21 -4.20
CA GLN A 289 -9.23 -14.81 -5.09
C GLN A 289 -7.79 -14.37 -4.77
N CYS A 290 -7.59 -13.09 -4.43
CA CYS A 290 -6.31 -12.58 -3.96
C CYS A 290 -5.83 -13.33 -2.72
N PHE A 291 -6.67 -13.49 -1.70
CA PHE A 291 -6.29 -14.18 -0.46
C PHE A 291 -6.02 -15.67 -0.70
N ILE A 292 -6.79 -16.33 -1.57
CA ILE A 292 -6.51 -17.72 -2.01
C ILE A 292 -5.13 -17.80 -2.66
N ASN A 293 -4.76 -16.86 -3.51
CA ASN A 293 -3.43 -16.81 -4.12
C ASN A 293 -2.34 -16.58 -3.08
N CYS A 294 -2.58 -15.70 -2.08
CA CYS A 294 -1.64 -15.45 -1.00
C CYS A 294 -1.46 -16.64 -0.03
N LEU A 295 -2.45 -17.54 0.06
CA LEU A 295 -2.35 -18.76 0.87
C LEU A 295 -1.51 -19.87 0.21
N LYS A 296 -1.18 -19.75 -1.08
CA LYS A 296 -0.34 -20.71 -1.79
C LYS A 296 1.13 -20.57 -1.41
N PRO A 297 1.91 -21.68 -1.41
CA PRO A 297 3.36 -21.63 -1.11
C PRO A 297 4.13 -20.64 -1.99
N GLU A 298 3.76 -20.52 -3.25
CA GLU A 298 4.41 -19.65 -4.24
C GLU A 298 4.34 -18.16 -3.85
N PHE A 299 3.34 -17.78 -3.07
CA PHE A 299 3.26 -16.39 -2.57
C PHE A 299 4.36 -16.07 -1.55
N LYS A 300 4.76 -17.05 -0.75
CA LYS A 300 5.89 -16.89 0.16
C LYS A 300 7.20 -16.73 -0.60
N GLU A 301 7.42 -17.53 -1.64
CA GLU A 301 8.59 -17.42 -2.52
C GLU A 301 8.62 -16.05 -3.21
N TYR A 302 7.47 -15.58 -3.71
CA TYR A 302 7.34 -14.24 -4.26
C TYR A 302 7.71 -13.15 -3.23
N ALA A 303 7.22 -13.23 -2.01
CA ALA A 303 7.49 -12.23 -0.98
C ALA A 303 8.97 -12.21 -0.56
N GLU A 304 9.61 -13.38 -0.48
CA GLU A 304 11.06 -13.51 -0.27
C GLU A 304 11.83 -12.88 -1.44
N GLN A 305 11.44 -13.18 -2.68
CA GLN A 305 12.08 -12.64 -3.87
C GLN A 305 11.92 -11.11 -3.98
N VAL A 306 10.78 -10.55 -3.56
CA VAL A 306 10.57 -9.09 -3.47
C VAL A 306 11.64 -8.44 -2.58
N TYR A 307 11.92 -9.03 -1.43
CA TYR A 307 12.96 -8.54 -0.53
C TYR A 307 14.37 -8.71 -1.12
N LEU A 308 14.69 -9.89 -1.68
CA LEU A 308 15.99 -10.17 -2.28
C LEU A 308 16.29 -9.23 -3.47
N ASN A 309 15.30 -8.96 -4.31
CA ASN A 309 15.41 -8.02 -5.41
C ASN A 309 15.69 -6.60 -4.91
N MET A 310 15.09 -6.18 -3.80
CA MET A 310 15.40 -4.87 -3.20
C MET A 310 16.84 -4.80 -2.70
N GLN A 311 17.34 -5.84 -2.02
CA GLN A 311 18.73 -5.89 -1.58
C GLN A 311 19.72 -5.90 -2.77
N ALA A 312 19.36 -6.59 -3.85
CA ALA A 312 20.15 -6.62 -5.08
C ALA A 312 20.22 -5.24 -5.75
N ILE A 313 19.11 -4.50 -5.85
CA ILE A 313 19.09 -3.11 -6.36
C ILE A 313 20.01 -2.22 -5.50
N ILE A 314 19.89 -2.27 -4.18
CA ILE A 314 20.72 -1.48 -3.25
C ILE A 314 22.19 -1.78 -3.48
N THR A 315 22.54 -3.05 -3.60
CA THR A 315 23.91 -3.50 -3.85
C THR A 315 24.42 -3.04 -5.21
N GLY A 316 23.57 -3.09 -6.23
CA GLY A 316 23.87 -2.59 -7.58
C GLY A 316 24.15 -1.08 -7.61
N ILE A 317 23.34 -0.29 -6.89
CA ILE A 317 23.56 1.16 -6.74
C ILE A 317 24.92 1.42 -6.07
N LYS A 318 25.18 0.78 -4.93
CA LYS A 318 26.47 0.93 -4.20
C LYS A 318 27.67 0.50 -5.02
N ASN A 319 27.54 -0.45 -5.92
CA ASN A 319 28.63 -0.91 -6.81
C ASN A 319 29.09 0.18 -7.80
N ILE A 320 28.20 1.10 -8.18
CA ILE A 320 28.51 2.20 -9.12
C ILE A 320 28.80 3.50 -8.37
N ASP A 321 27.99 3.82 -7.34
CA ASP A 321 28.12 5.05 -6.55
C ASP A 321 29.13 4.87 -5.40
N ILE A 322 30.42 4.77 -5.76
CA ILE A 322 31.52 4.57 -4.80
C ILE A 322 31.69 5.79 -3.87
N GLU A 323 31.36 6.99 -4.37
CA GLU A 323 31.45 8.25 -3.61
C GLU A 323 30.22 8.48 -2.70
N CYS A 324 29.25 7.56 -2.67
CA CYS A 324 28.06 7.62 -1.85
C CYS A 324 27.23 8.91 -2.02
N LYS A 325 27.13 9.42 -3.25
CA LYS A 325 26.34 10.61 -3.60
C LYS A 325 24.84 10.34 -3.53
N ILE A 326 24.42 9.08 -3.76
CA ILE A 326 23.06 8.61 -3.61
C ILE A 326 22.89 8.06 -2.19
N ARG A 327 22.34 8.87 -1.30
CA ARG A 327 22.12 8.46 0.09
C ARG A 327 20.85 7.60 0.22
N PHE A 328 20.95 6.53 0.98
CA PHE A 328 19.81 5.69 1.34
C PHE A 328 19.17 6.23 2.62
N VAL A 329 17.92 6.70 2.53
CA VAL A 329 17.16 7.15 3.70
C VAL A 329 17.03 6.01 4.71
N SER A 330 17.17 6.31 5.98
CA SER A 330 17.24 5.34 7.09
C SER A 330 18.36 4.29 6.96
N GLY A 331 19.37 4.53 6.11
CA GLY A 331 20.55 3.67 5.93
C GLY A 331 20.30 2.39 5.11
N GLY A 332 19.10 2.16 4.55
CA GLY A 332 18.81 0.98 3.74
C GLY A 332 17.36 0.49 3.84
N SER A 333 17.12 -0.77 3.47
CA SER A 333 15.78 -1.36 3.48
C SER A 333 15.74 -2.72 4.15
N GLU A 334 14.65 -2.98 4.87
CA GLU A 334 14.28 -4.28 5.44
C GLU A 334 12.93 -4.77 4.87
N ASN A 335 12.45 -4.12 3.80
CA ASN A 335 11.18 -4.48 3.15
C ASN A 335 11.28 -4.38 1.60
N HIS A 336 10.17 -4.11 0.92
CA HIS A 336 10.04 -4.08 -0.53
C HIS A 336 10.42 -2.75 -1.18
N MET A 337 10.79 -1.72 -0.43
CA MET A 337 11.06 -0.39 -0.96
C MET A 337 12.25 0.28 -0.31
N ILE A 338 12.82 1.27 -1.00
CA ILE A 338 13.85 2.17 -0.49
C ILE A 338 13.57 3.60 -0.96
N LEU A 339 13.92 4.57 -0.13
CA LEU A 339 14.01 5.97 -0.52
C LEU A 339 15.46 6.34 -0.77
N LEU A 340 15.68 7.02 -1.88
CA LEU A 340 16.98 7.56 -2.28
C LEU A 340 16.94 9.08 -2.17
N ASP A 341 17.88 9.66 -1.45
CA ASP A 341 18.07 11.11 -1.33
C ASP A 341 18.97 11.61 -2.46
N MET A 342 18.44 12.52 -3.27
CA MET A 342 19.11 13.09 -4.44
C MET A 342 19.89 14.37 -4.15
N LYS A 343 19.91 14.86 -2.90
CA LYS A 343 20.61 16.10 -2.52
C LYS A 343 22.09 16.05 -2.89
N GLY A 344 22.75 14.91 -2.67
CA GLY A 344 24.16 14.72 -3.04
C GLY A 344 24.47 14.84 -4.54
N LEU A 345 23.43 14.72 -5.38
CA LEU A 345 23.52 14.89 -6.84
C LEU A 345 23.06 16.27 -7.31
N GLY A 346 22.55 17.12 -6.41
CA GLY A 346 21.95 18.41 -6.77
C GLY A 346 20.66 18.27 -7.60
N LEU A 347 19.97 17.13 -7.50
CA LEU A 347 18.72 16.84 -8.19
C LEU A 347 17.54 16.98 -7.23
N THR A 348 16.42 17.47 -7.75
CA THR A 348 15.12 17.30 -7.11
C THR A 348 14.57 15.89 -7.36
N GLY A 349 13.65 15.42 -6.53
CA GLY A 349 12.96 14.15 -6.76
C GLY A 349 12.22 14.12 -8.10
N LYS A 350 11.66 15.26 -8.55
CA LYS A 350 11.00 15.39 -9.85
C LYS A 350 11.97 15.21 -11.02
N GLU A 351 13.15 15.83 -10.94
CA GLU A 351 14.16 15.68 -11.99
C GLU A 351 14.68 14.25 -12.07
N ALA A 352 14.94 13.61 -10.92
CA ALA A 352 15.35 12.22 -10.86
C ALA A 352 14.28 11.25 -11.39
N GLU A 353 12.99 11.46 -11.03
CA GLU A 353 11.84 10.72 -11.56
C GLU A 353 11.77 10.82 -13.09
N SER A 354 11.77 12.06 -13.63
CA SER A 354 11.70 12.29 -15.09
C SER A 354 12.90 11.71 -15.84
N LEU A 355 14.09 11.79 -15.23
CA LEU A 355 15.30 11.23 -15.82
C LEU A 355 15.21 9.71 -15.95
N LEU A 356 14.79 9.00 -14.90
CA LEU A 356 14.57 7.55 -14.95
C LEU A 356 13.47 7.16 -15.94
N GLU A 357 12.35 7.91 -15.98
CA GLU A 357 11.25 7.68 -16.91
C GLU A 357 11.70 7.78 -18.38
N SER A 358 12.63 8.68 -18.70
CA SER A 358 13.21 8.80 -20.05
C SER A 358 13.93 7.53 -20.52
N TYR A 359 14.31 6.66 -19.58
CA TYR A 359 14.87 5.33 -19.83
C TYR A 359 13.85 4.19 -19.59
N LYS A 360 12.55 4.50 -19.51
CA LYS A 360 11.47 3.53 -19.25
C LYS A 360 11.55 2.86 -17.86
N ILE A 361 12.14 3.52 -16.89
CA ILE A 361 12.17 3.10 -15.49
C ILE A 361 11.26 4.05 -14.71
N VAL A 362 10.13 3.55 -14.22
CA VAL A 362 9.09 4.36 -13.57
C VAL A 362 9.18 4.22 -12.06
N CYS A 363 9.33 5.34 -11.37
CA CYS A 363 9.31 5.43 -9.91
C CYS A 363 8.46 6.64 -9.48
N ASN A 364 8.46 7.02 -8.21
CA ASN A 364 7.82 8.26 -7.79
C ASN A 364 8.74 9.14 -6.92
N LYS A 365 8.65 10.45 -7.12
CA LYS A 365 9.23 11.40 -6.19
C LYS A 365 8.56 11.30 -4.82
N ASN A 366 9.32 11.55 -3.77
CA ASN A 366 8.84 11.44 -2.38
C ASN A 366 9.55 12.48 -1.50
N MET A 367 8.80 13.04 -0.55
CA MET A 367 9.42 13.84 0.51
C MET A 367 10.32 12.96 1.38
N ILE A 368 11.43 13.52 1.83
CA ILE A 368 12.32 12.94 2.83
C ILE A 368 12.51 13.94 3.98
N SER A 369 13.08 13.48 5.08
CA SER A 369 13.32 14.35 6.24
C SER A 369 14.09 15.62 5.85
N GLY A 370 13.57 16.77 6.27
CA GLY A 370 14.10 18.10 5.94
C GLY A 370 13.53 18.75 4.69
N ASP A 371 12.72 18.07 3.88
CA ASP A 371 11.98 18.69 2.78
C ASP A 371 10.80 19.50 3.32
N LEU A 372 10.63 20.74 2.82
CA LEU A 372 9.59 21.67 3.31
C LEU A 372 8.27 21.56 2.54
N LYS A 373 8.33 21.21 1.25
CA LYS A 373 7.18 21.19 0.36
C LYS A 373 7.21 19.97 -0.57
N PRO A 374 6.06 19.35 -0.87
CA PRO A 374 5.99 18.22 -1.82
C PRO A 374 6.48 18.57 -3.23
N ALA A 375 6.36 19.84 -3.65
CA ALA A 375 6.81 20.29 -4.98
C ALA A 375 8.33 20.24 -5.12
N ASP A 376 9.06 20.54 -4.04
CA ASP A 376 10.50 20.68 -3.99
C ASP A 376 11.16 19.48 -3.27
N CYS A 377 10.47 18.34 -3.23
CA CYS A 377 10.99 17.14 -2.58
C CYS A 377 12.28 16.65 -3.27
N THR A 378 13.19 16.12 -2.46
CA THR A 378 14.53 15.71 -2.90
C THR A 378 14.73 14.21 -2.91
N GLY A 379 13.70 13.43 -2.59
CA GLY A 379 13.73 11.98 -2.60
C GLY A 379 13.01 11.37 -3.79
N ILE A 380 13.41 10.14 -4.15
CA ILE A 380 12.64 9.21 -4.96
C ILE A 380 12.41 7.92 -4.17
N ARG A 381 11.22 7.31 -4.37
CA ARG A 381 10.88 6.02 -3.79
C ARG A 381 10.85 4.97 -4.89
N ILE A 382 11.54 3.87 -4.67
CA ILE A 382 11.54 2.70 -5.54
C ILE A 382 11.13 1.45 -4.76
N GLY A 383 10.46 0.51 -5.44
CA GLY A 383 10.01 -0.74 -4.85
C GLY A 383 10.03 -1.88 -5.86
N THR A 384 9.99 -3.10 -5.37
CA THR A 384 10.22 -4.31 -6.16
C THR A 384 9.03 -5.23 -6.43
N PRO A 385 7.80 -5.02 -5.88
CA PRO A 385 6.69 -5.94 -6.12
C PRO A 385 6.38 -6.17 -7.61
N ALA A 386 6.24 -5.08 -8.40
CA ALA A 386 5.86 -5.19 -9.81
C ALA A 386 6.93 -5.90 -10.66
N ILE A 387 8.22 -5.60 -10.47
CA ILE A 387 9.29 -6.27 -11.22
C ILE A 387 9.42 -7.74 -10.82
N THR A 388 9.24 -8.07 -9.54
CA THR A 388 9.26 -9.46 -9.07
C THR A 388 8.13 -10.27 -9.70
N THR A 389 6.90 -9.72 -9.76
CA THR A 389 5.77 -10.36 -10.45
C THR A 389 6.07 -10.62 -11.93
N ARG A 390 6.89 -9.78 -12.56
CA ARG A 390 7.33 -9.95 -13.95
C ARG A 390 8.48 -10.93 -14.12
N GLY A 391 9.04 -11.50 -13.04
CA GLY A 391 10.10 -12.50 -13.10
C GLY A 391 11.52 -11.93 -13.03
N PHE A 392 11.70 -10.73 -12.49
CA PHE A 392 13.05 -10.24 -12.15
C PHE A 392 13.61 -11.07 -11.00
N ASP A 393 14.83 -11.55 -11.18
CA ASP A 393 15.67 -12.20 -10.17
C ASP A 393 16.70 -11.23 -9.57
N GLU A 394 17.51 -11.70 -8.63
CA GLU A 394 18.54 -10.87 -7.98
C GLU A 394 19.59 -10.36 -8.97
N GLN A 395 19.95 -11.17 -9.99
CA GLN A 395 20.96 -10.76 -10.98
C GLN A 395 20.44 -9.61 -11.85
N MET A 396 19.19 -9.72 -12.33
CA MET A 396 18.55 -8.65 -13.09
C MET A 396 18.36 -7.40 -12.22
N SER A 397 17.97 -7.58 -10.97
CA SER A 397 17.76 -6.49 -10.01
C SER A 397 19.06 -5.79 -9.62
N PHE A 398 20.16 -6.52 -9.48
CA PHE A 398 21.50 -5.96 -9.27
C PHE A 398 21.93 -5.09 -10.46
N GLU A 399 21.79 -5.61 -11.70
CA GLU A 399 22.12 -4.82 -12.89
C GLU A 399 21.18 -3.61 -13.06
N LEU A 400 19.90 -3.73 -12.72
CA LEU A 400 18.96 -2.61 -12.68
C LEU A 400 19.43 -1.53 -11.68
N GLY A 401 19.90 -1.92 -10.50
CA GLY A 401 20.49 -0.99 -9.53
C GLY A 401 21.70 -0.25 -10.09
N ARG A 402 22.58 -0.93 -10.81
CA ARG A 402 23.73 -0.31 -11.50
C ARG A 402 23.28 0.70 -12.57
N ILE A 403 22.27 0.35 -13.34
CA ILE A 403 21.68 1.23 -14.37
C ILE A 403 21.08 2.49 -13.71
N ILE A 404 20.28 2.34 -12.66
CA ILE A 404 19.71 3.45 -11.90
C ILE A 404 20.82 4.40 -11.43
N ALA A 405 21.87 3.88 -10.81
CA ALA A 405 22.98 4.70 -10.35
C ALA A 405 23.68 5.45 -11.50
N ARG A 406 23.97 4.78 -12.62
CA ARG A 406 24.58 5.41 -13.81
C ARG A 406 23.72 6.55 -14.35
N ILE A 407 22.40 6.33 -14.48
CA ILE A 407 21.48 7.36 -14.97
C ILE A 407 21.49 8.57 -14.02
N LEU A 408 21.36 8.35 -12.71
CA LEU A 408 21.25 9.41 -11.72
C LEU A 408 22.57 10.19 -11.56
N LEU A 409 23.72 9.51 -11.56
CA LEU A 409 25.04 10.14 -11.43
C LEU A 409 25.41 11.02 -12.63
N ARG A 410 24.90 10.71 -13.82
CA ARG A 410 25.07 11.54 -15.01
C ARG A 410 24.23 12.81 -14.96
N GLY A 411 23.09 12.78 -14.27
CA GLY A 411 22.23 13.93 -14.03
C GLY A 411 21.86 14.69 -15.31
N LYS A 412 21.83 16.03 -15.22
CA LYS A 412 21.43 16.93 -16.31
C LYS A 412 22.42 17.01 -17.48
N GLN A 413 23.61 16.42 -17.40
CA GLN A 413 24.59 16.45 -18.49
C GLN A 413 24.10 15.74 -19.76
N VAL A 414 23.11 14.84 -19.62
CA VAL A 414 22.50 14.09 -20.74
C VAL A 414 21.57 14.97 -21.59
N GLU A 415 20.92 15.99 -21.02
CA GLU A 415 19.95 16.83 -21.73
C GLU A 415 20.60 17.94 -22.57
N GLN A 416 21.87 18.26 -22.34
CA GLN A 416 22.53 19.43 -22.95
C GLN A 416 23.34 19.13 -24.23
N ASN A 417 23.55 17.86 -24.58
CA ASN A 417 24.33 17.49 -25.76
C ASN A 417 23.48 16.67 -26.74
N ASP A 418 23.16 17.26 -27.89
CA ASP A 418 22.55 16.58 -29.05
C ASP A 418 23.48 15.48 -29.69
N VAL A 419 24.56 15.12 -29.04
CA VAL A 419 25.47 14.07 -29.48
C VAL A 419 24.94 12.73 -29.02
N VAL A 420 24.78 11.80 -29.97
CA VAL A 420 24.48 10.39 -29.71
C VAL A 420 25.47 9.87 -28.69
N ASP A 421 24.97 9.64 -27.46
CA ASP A 421 25.77 9.20 -26.34
C ASP A 421 25.74 7.67 -26.26
N PHE A 422 26.85 7.05 -26.64
CA PHE A 422 27.00 5.58 -26.62
C PHE A 422 26.62 4.94 -25.27
N GLU A 423 26.84 5.64 -24.16
CA GLU A 423 26.46 5.11 -22.85
C GLU A 423 24.93 5.13 -22.65
N SER A 424 24.24 6.19 -23.06
CA SER A 424 22.77 6.26 -23.05
C SER A 424 22.15 5.18 -23.94
N GLU A 425 22.69 4.94 -25.13
CA GLU A 425 22.27 3.85 -26.00
C GLU A 425 22.49 2.47 -25.37
N SER A 426 23.64 2.27 -24.73
CA SER A 426 23.96 1.04 -24.01
C SER A 426 22.97 0.79 -22.86
N ILE A 427 22.63 1.83 -22.09
CA ILE A 427 21.63 1.75 -21.01
C ILE A 427 20.25 1.40 -21.60
N ARG A 428 19.79 2.11 -22.63
CA ARG A 428 18.50 1.82 -23.28
C ARG A 428 18.43 0.40 -23.85
N SER A 429 19.52 -0.05 -24.47
CA SER A 429 19.64 -1.42 -24.98
C SER A 429 19.56 -2.45 -23.85
N THR A 430 20.19 -2.19 -22.71
CA THR A 430 20.15 -3.10 -21.56
C THR A 430 18.75 -3.14 -20.93
N VAL A 431 18.08 -2.00 -20.73
CA VAL A 431 16.70 -1.93 -20.26
C VAL A 431 15.77 -2.71 -21.22
N LYS A 432 15.93 -2.53 -22.54
CA LYS A 432 15.17 -3.29 -23.52
C LYS A 432 15.40 -4.81 -23.39
N LYS A 433 16.64 -5.25 -23.27
CA LYS A 433 16.97 -6.68 -23.07
C LYS A 433 16.33 -7.26 -21.81
N MET A 434 16.26 -6.49 -20.71
CA MET A 434 15.56 -6.91 -19.49
C MET A 434 14.07 -7.11 -19.76
N LEU A 435 13.42 -6.14 -20.43
CA LEU A 435 12.01 -6.22 -20.79
C LEU A 435 11.71 -7.38 -21.76
N ASP A 436 12.57 -7.59 -22.76
CA ASP A 436 12.46 -8.69 -23.73
C ASP A 436 12.61 -10.06 -23.03
N LYS A 437 13.51 -10.17 -22.00
CA LYS A 437 13.73 -11.40 -21.25
C LYS A 437 12.50 -11.82 -20.45
N VAL A 438 11.81 -10.88 -19.80
CA VAL A 438 10.62 -11.19 -19.01
C VAL A 438 9.35 -11.22 -19.84
N GLY A 439 9.35 -10.62 -21.03
CA GLY A 439 8.22 -10.56 -21.94
C GLY A 439 7.03 -9.74 -21.44
N PRO A 440 5.92 -9.74 -22.17
CA PRO A 440 4.70 -9.03 -21.80
C PRO A 440 3.97 -9.77 -20.67
N PHE A 441 3.61 -9.04 -19.61
CA PHE A 441 2.80 -9.56 -18.51
C PHE A 441 1.31 -9.58 -18.88
N TYR A 442 0.82 -8.50 -19.50
CA TYR A 442 -0.55 -8.40 -19.98
C TYR A 442 -0.62 -8.51 -21.51
N LYS A 443 -1.72 -9.07 -22.03
CA LYS A 443 -1.96 -9.20 -23.46
C LYS A 443 -2.91 -8.12 -23.96
N ALA A 444 -2.45 -7.28 -24.88
CA ALA A 444 -3.31 -6.36 -25.63
C ALA A 444 -4.30 -7.13 -26.53
N LYS A 445 -5.56 -6.70 -26.57
CA LYS A 445 -6.57 -7.33 -27.44
C LYS A 445 -6.40 -6.85 -28.88
N LYS A 446 -6.42 -7.77 -29.84
CA LYS A 446 -6.38 -7.41 -31.28
C LYS A 446 -7.66 -6.66 -31.64
N VAL A 447 -7.53 -5.44 -32.17
CA VAL A 447 -8.66 -4.59 -32.59
C VAL A 447 -9.42 -5.23 -33.77
N GLU A 448 -8.71 -5.90 -34.69
CA GLU A 448 -9.30 -6.62 -35.83
C GLU A 448 -10.29 -7.72 -35.38
N LYS A 449 -10.00 -8.44 -34.30
CA LYS A 449 -10.91 -9.45 -33.75
C LYS A 449 -12.17 -8.85 -33.15
N LEU A 450 -12.08 -7.64 -32.62
CA LEU A 450 -13.23 -6.90 -32.10
C LEU A 450 -14.16 -6.39 -33.19
N LEU A 451 -13.63 -6.12 -34.38
CA LEU A 451 -14.43 -5.76 -35.56
C LEU A 451 -15.16 -6.98 -36.15
N GLN A 452 -14.57 -8.18 -36.06
CA GLN A 452 -15.20 -9.43 -36.49
C GLN A 452 -16.29 -9.89 -35.52
N ASP A 453 -16.04 -9.82 -34.21
CA ASP A 453 -17.01 -10.18 -33.15
C ASP A 453 -18.24 -9.24 -33.13
N ASN A 454 -18.14 -8.05 -33.70
CA ASN A 454 -19.23 -7.06 -33.81
C ASN A 454 -19.94 -7.09 -35.19
N ASN A 455 -19.66 -8.05 -36.09
CA ASN A 455 -20.38 -8.20 -37.34
C ASN A 455 -21.72 -8.88 -37.06
N PRO A 456 -22.88 -8.21 -37.28
CA PRO A 456 -24.20 -8.78 -37.03
C PRO A 456 -24.55 -9.99 -37.92
N ASN A 457 -23.69 -10.36 -38.85
CA ASN A 457 -23.87 -11.48 -39.78
C ASN A 457 -23.05 -12.74 -39.46
N THR A 458 -22.36 -12.79 -38.31
CA THR A 458 -21.81 -14.06 -37.81
C THR A 458 -22.95 -14.88 -37.20
N PRO A 459 -23.25 -16.10 -37.69
CA PRO A 459 -24.24 -16.97 -37.02
C PRO A 459 -23.78 -17.26 -35.61
N ASP A 460 -24.69 -17.11 -34.62
CA ASP A 460 -24.51 -17.65 -33.30
C ASP A 460 -24.31 -19.16 -33.41
N ASP A 461 -23.08 -19.64 -33.19
CA ASP A 461 -22.85 -21.04 -32.90
C ASP A 461 -23.42 -21.34 -31.49
N LEU A 462 -24.73 -21.54 -31.45
CA LEU A 462 -25.42 -22.26 -30.39
C LEU A 462 -25.25 -23.77 -30.70
N ALA A 463 -24.28 -24.38 -30.04
CA ALA A 463 -24.24 -25.81 -29.80
C ALA A 463 -23.52 -26.09 -28.48
#